data_d4959be4c15f68570521c7df3120e399
#
_entry.id   d4959be4c15f68570521c7df3120e399
#
_cell.length_a   1.000
_cell.length_b   1.000
_cell.length_c   1.000
_cell.angle_alpha   90.00
_cell.angle_beta   90.00
_cell.angle_gamma   90.00
#
_symmetry.space_group_name_H-M   'P 1'
#
loop_
_entity.id
_entity.type
_entity.pdbx_description
1 polymer ?
#
loop_
_entity_poly.entity_id
_entity_poly.type
_entity_poly.pdbx_seq_one_letter_code
_entity_poly.pdbx_strand_id
1 'polypeptide(L)'
;MLAMTISAAVIVGYCAMGGFTAASVTSLIQSIVMTIALAIILVFGIQTAGGWSAVVENAKTVPGYLDLTSSTSILSAEPAKYGFISIVSTLAWGLGYFGMPHILNHFMAIEDEEKLKTSRRVGTIWVVISLSLIHISEPTRR
;
A
#
# COMPACT_ATOMS: atom_id res chain seq x y z
N MET A 1 25.36 -3.40 3.52
CA MET A 1 26.00 -2.64 2.45
C MET A 1 26.13 -3.47 1.18
N LEU A 2 26.87 -4.60 1.17
CA LEU A 2 27.09 -5.42 -0.04
C LEU A 2 25.78 -5.86 -0.74
N ALA A 3 24.80 -6.38 0.00
CA ALA A 3 23.52 -6.81 -0.55
C ALA A 3 22.76 -5.66 -1.23
N MET A 4 22.76 -4.47 -0.66
CA MET A 4 22.13 -3.29 -1.25
C MET A 4 22.81 -2.88 -2.56
N THR A 5 24.13 -2.92 -2.59
CA THR A 5 24.91 -2.57 -3.80
C THR A 5 24.65 -3.58 -4.93
N ILE A 6 24.64 -4.87 -4.61
CA ILE A 6 24.33 -5.93 -5.58
C ILE A 6 22.88 -5.77 -6.11
N SER A 7 21.91 -5.58 -5.22
CA SER A 7 20.51 -5.38 -5.63
C SER A 7 20.35 -4.14 -6.52
N ALA A 8 21.00 -3.03 -6.16
CA ALA A 8 20.96 -1.81 -6.97
C ALA A 8 21.59 -2.04 -8.36
N ALA A 9 22.75 -2.72 -8.43
CA ALA A 9 23.40 -3.03 -9.71
C ALA A 9 22.52 -3.92 -10.60
N VAL A 10 21.85 -4.93 -10.04
CA VAL A 10 20.92 -5.81 -10.77
C VAL A 10 19.74 -5.00 -11.29
N ILE A 11 19.12 -4.15 -10.43
CA ILE A 11 17.97 -3.32 -10.82
C ILE A 11 18.34 -2.36 -11.95
N VAL A 12 19.46 -1.64 -11.82
CA VAL A 12 19.93 -0.73 -12.86
C VAL A 12 20.25 -1.49 -14.14
N GLY A 13 20.87 -2.67 -14.03
CA GLY A 13 21.21 -3.52 -15.18
C GLY A 13 19.99 -3.91 -16.00
N TYR A 14 18.98 -4.49 -15.38
CA TYR A 14 17.78 -4.91 -16.15
C TYR A 14 16.93 -3.73 -16.64
N CYS A 15 16.87 -2.63 -15.89
CA CYS A 15 16.19 -1.41 -16.35
C CYS A 15 16.90 -0.77 -17.54
N ALA A 16 18.25 -0.77 -17.55
CA ALA A 16 19.03 -0.25 -18.67
C ALA A 16 18.87 -1.08 -19.95
N MET A 17 18.75 -2.41 -19.83
CA MET A 17 18.57 -3.32 -20.96
C MET A 17 17.15 -3.38 -21.48
N GLY A 18 16.15 -3.36 -20.60
CA GLY A 18 14.74 -3.58 -20.96
C GLY A 18 13.87 -2.33 -20.91
N GLY A 19 14.41 -1.20 -20.49
CA GLY A 19 13.73 0.09 -20.44
C GLY A 19 12.44 0.05 -19.58
N PHE A 20 11.45 0.84 -20.02
CA PHE A 20 10.17 0.98 -19.34
C PHE A 20 9.38 -0.33 -19.24
N THR A 21 9.44 -1.17 -20.27
CA THR A 21 8.72 -2.46 -20.31
C THR A 21 9.23 -3.40 -19.23
N ALA A 22 10.56 -3.53 -19.08
CA ALA A 22 11.14 -4.37 -18.04
C ALA A 22 10.78 -3.87 -16.64
N ALA A 23 10.83 -2.57 -16.40
CA ALA A 23 10.43 -1.97 -15.13
C ALA A 23 8.96 -2.24 -14.82
N SER A 24 8.06 -2.10 -15.80
CA SER A 24 6.62 -2.34 -15.63
C SER A 24 6.29 -3.80 -15.34
N VAL A 25 6.89 -4.74 -16.08
CA VAL A 25 6.71 -6.19 -15.84
C VAL A 25 7.23 -6.59 -14.46
N THR A 26 8.39 -6.10 -14.08
CA THR A 26 8.96 -6.38 -12.76
C THR A 26 8.07 -5.84 -11.64
N SER A 27 7.55 -4.62 -11.79
CA SER A 27 6.62 -4.03 -10.83
C SER A 27 5.32 -4.83 -10.71
N LEU A 28 4.80 -5.35 -11.80
CA LEU A 28 3.62 -6.22 -11.81
C LEU A 28 3.89 -7.51 -11.01
N ILE A 29 5.01 -8.18 -11.26
CA ILE A 29 5.39 -9.40 -10.53
C ILE A 29 5.55 -9.09 -9.05
N GLN A 30 6.24 -8.01 -8.69
CA GLN A 30 6.41 -7.57 -7.31
C GLN A 30 5.07 -7.29 -6.62
N SER A 31 4.13 -6.66 -7.32
CA SER A 31 2.78 -6.40 -6.79
C SER A 31 2.03 -7.69 -6.47
N ILE A 32 2.11 -8.69 -7.35
CA ILE A 32 1.49 -10.00 -7.13
C ILE A 32 2.11 -10.69 -5.91
N VAL A 33 3.44 -10.76 -5.85
CA VAL A 33 4.16 -11.38 -4.74
C VAL A 33 3.83 -10.67 -3.42
N MET A 34 3.79 -9.34 -3.42
CA MET A 34 3.44 -8.55 -2.24
C MET A 34 2.01 -8.83 -1.78
N THR A 35 1.05 -8.91 -2.69
CA THR A 35 -0.34 -9.20 -2.37
C THR A 35 -0.51 -10.59 -1.76
N ILE A 36 0.18 -11.59 -2.32
CA ILE A 36 0.20 -12.96 -1.76
C ILE A 36 0.82 -12.96 -0.37
N ALA A 37 1.97 -12.30 -0.20
CA ALA A 37 2.64 -12.21 1.09
C ALA A 37 1.76 -11.54 2.16
N LEU A 38 1.07 -10.45 1.82
CA LEU A 38 0.12 -9.78 2.71
C LEU A 38 -1.05 -10.69 3.10
N ALA A 39 -1.59 -11.46 2.14
CA ALA A 39 -2.66 -12.41 2.41
C ALA A 39 -2.20 -13.53 3.36
N ILE A 40 -1.00 -14.06 3.17
CA ILE A 40 -0.41 -15.08 4.06
C ILE A 40 -0.21 -14.51 5.47
N ILE A 41 0.37 -13.31 5.57
CA ILE A 41 0.59 -12.64 6.86
C ILE A 41 -0.75 -12.41 7.58
N LEU A 42 -1.79 -11.99 6.85
CA LEU A 42 -3.12 -11.78 7.42
C LEU A 42 -3.69 -13.09 7.98
N VAL A 43 -3.68 -14.16 7.19
CA VAL A 43 -4.19 -15.48 7.62
C VAL A 43 -3.44 -15.97 8.85
N PHE A 44 -2.12 -15.90 8.81
CA PHE A 44 -1.28 -16.28 9.94
C PHE A 44 -1.52 -15.40 11.18
N GLY A 45 -1.65 -14.09 10.98
CA GLY A 45 -1.95 -13.14 12.05
C GLY A 45 -3.30 -13.42 12.72
N ILE A 46 -4.36 -13.71 11.95
CA ILE A 46 -5.68 -14.06 12.48
C ILE A 46 -5.60 -15.37 13.29
N GLN A 47 -4.89 -16.36 12.79
CA GLN A 47 -4.72 -17.65 13.53
C GLN A 47 -3.97 -17.45 14.84
N THR A 48 -2.90 -16.66 14.81
CA THR A 48 -2.08 -16.38 16.00
C THR A 48 -2.82 -15.53 17.03
N ALA A 49 -3.68 -14.63 16.60
CA ALA A 49 -4.50 -13.79 17.47
C ALA A 49 -5.66 -14.54 18.15
N GLY A 50 -5.93 -15.79 17.77
CA GLY A 50 -7.03 -16.59 18.33
C GLY A 50 -8.33 -16.52 17.52
N GLY A 51 -8.25 -16.12 16.25
CA GLY A 51 -9.38 -16.06 15.32
C GLY A 51 -9.91 -14.66 15.09
N TRP A 52 -10.89 -14.57 14.19
CA TRP A 52 -11.46 -13.28 13.75
C TRP A 52 -12.11 -12.49 14.90
N SER A 53 -12.80 -13.16 15.82
CA SER A 53 -13.42 -12.51 16.98
C SER A 53 -12.38 -11.82 17.88
N ALA A 54 -11.23 -12.45 18.11
CA ALA A 54 -10.15 -11.86 18.89
C ALA A 54 -9.54 -10.62 18.19
N VAL A 55 -9.41 -10.65 16.87
CA VAL A 55 -8.95 -9.50 16.08
C VAL A 55 -9.91 -8.31 16.23
N VAL A 56 -11.21 -8.55 16.12
CA VAL A 56 -12.24 -7.51 16.29
C VAL A 56 -12.26 -6.96 17.72
N GLU A 57 -12.09 -7.82 18.71
CA GLU A 57 -12.02 -7.40 20.11
C GLU A 57 -10.77 -6.56 20.37
N ASN A 58 -9.61 -6.99 19.87
CA ASN A 58 -8.38 -6.20 19.93
C ASN A 58 -8.53 -4.83 19.25
N ALA A 59 -9.19 -4.78 18.10
CA ALA A 59 -9.46 -3.50 17.41
C ALA A 59 -10.31 -2.55 18.25
N LYS A 60 -11.26 -3.07 19.04
CA LYS A 60 -12.11 -2.27 19.94
C LYS A 60 -11.34 -1.78 21.19
N THR A 61 -10.32 -2.51 21.63
CA THR A 61 -9.51 -2.10 22.80
C THR A 61 -8.56 -0.95 22.49
N VAL A 62 -8.27 -0.68 21.19
CA VAL A 62 -7.41 0.42 20.78
C VAL A 62 -8.23 1.70 20.69
N PRO A 63 -7.99 2.72 21.56
CA PRO A 63 -8.75 3.94 21.57
C PRO A 63 -8.68 4.67 20.23
N GLY A 64 -9.83 5.00 19.63
CA GLY A 64 -9.92 5.74 18.38
C GLY A 64 -9.58 4.95 17.11
N TYR A 65 -9.31 3.64 17.18
CA TYR A 65 -8.96 2.84 16.00
C TYR A 65 -10.11 2.70 15.00
N LEU A 66 -11.33 2.59 15.49
CA LEU A 66 -12.55 2.49 14.67
C LEU A 66 -13.20 3.85 14.38
N ASP A 67 -12.60 4.94 14.85
CA ASP A 67 -13.08 6.31 14.63
C ASP A 67 -12.36 6.93 13.43
N LEU A 68 -13.11 7.28 12.40
CA LEU A 68 -12.58 7.92 11.18
C LEU A 68 -12.02 9.33 11.41
N THR A 69 -12.33 9.93 12.55
CA THR A 69 -11.89 11.30 12.90
C THR A 69 -10.68 11.33 13.83
N SER A 70 -10.18 10.15 14.20
CA SER A 70 -9.05 10.00 15.11
C SER A 70 -7.86 9.35 14.41
N SER A 71 -6.66 9.84 14.69
CA SER A 71 -5.41 9.18 14.30
C SER A 71 -4.84 8.48 15.51
N THR A 72 -4.67 7.17 15.41
CA THR A 72 -4.04 6.37 16.46
C THR A 72 -2.58 6.13 16.08
N SER A 73 -1.67 6.58 16.93
CA SER A 73 -0.24 6.29 16.79
C SER A 73 0.15 5.14 17.70
N ILE A 74 0.96 4.21 17.20
CA ILE A 74 1.51 3.10 17.99
C ILE A 74 2.40 3.61 19.13
N LEU A 75 2.95 4.82 18.98
CA LEU A 75 3.88 5.44 19.92
C LEU A 75 3.19 6.35 20.95
N SER A 76 1.97 6.80 20.69
CA SER A 76 1.20 7.64 21.62
C SER A 76 -0.04 6.91 22.09
N ALA A 77 -0.22 6.80 23.39
CA ALA A 77 -1.35 6.12 24.02
C ALA A 77 -2.69 6.86 23.84
N GLU A 78 -2.66 8.11 23.36
CA GLU A 78 -3.85 8.93 23.18
C GLU A 78 -4.17 9.16 21.70
N PRO A 79 -5.44 8.99 21.29
CA PRO A 79 -5.87 9.28 19.93
C PRO A 79 -5.80 10.79 19.67
N ALA A 80 -5.05 11.20 18.67
CA ALA A 80 -5.01 12.58 18.21
C ALA A 80 -6.19 12.82 17.26
N LYS A 81 -6.92 13.93 17.48
CA LYS A 81 -8.00 14.31 16.57
C LYS A 81 -7.44 14.71 15.20
N TYR A 82 -8.02 14.17 14.15
CA TYR A 82 -7.72 14.59 12.78
C TYR A 82 -8.31 15.98 12.55
N GLY A 83 -7.45 16.99 12.68
CA GLY A 83 -7.85 18.37 12.40
C GLY A 83 -8.08 18.60 10.90
N PHE A 84 -8.88 19.62 10.57
CA PHE A 84 -9.14 20.01 9.17
C PHE A 84 -7.85 20.22 8.36
N ILE A 85 -6.82 20.81 8.97
CA ILE A 85 -5.52 21.00 8.32
C ILE A 85 -4.85 19.68 7.97
N SER A 86 -4.94 18.67 8.82
CA SER A 86 -4.39 17.33 8.55
C SER A 86 -5.10 16.65 7.39
N ILE A 87 -6.43 16.78 7.31
CA ILE A 87 -7.23 16.27 6.20
C ILE A 87 -6.81 16.93 4.88
N VAL A 88 -6.73 18.27 4.87
CA VAL A 88 -6.32 19.03 3.68
C VAL A 88 -4.88 18.69 3.28
N SER A 89 -3.97 18.55 4.22
CA SER A 89 -2.59 18.15 3.97
C SER A 89 -2.49 16.76 3.35
N THR A 90 -3.26 15.80 3.84
CA THR A 90 -3.30 14.44 3.29
C THR A 90 -3.87 14.42 1.87
N LEU A 91 -4.92 15.20 1.61
CA LEU A 91 -5.49 15.36 0.27
C LEU A 91 -4.51 16.07 -0.68
N ALA A 92 -3.82 17.11 -0.21
CA ALA A 92 -2.81 17.82 -0.99
C ALA A 92 -1.65 16.90 -1.39
N TRP A 93 -1.23 15.98 -0.50
CA TRP A 93 -0.23 14.98 -0.81
C TRP A 93 -0.70 14.04 -1.95
N GLY A 94 -1.96 13.60 -1.91
CA GLY A 94 -2.56 12.80 -2.99
C GLY A 94 -2.58 13.55 -4.33
N LEU A 95 -2.91 14.84 -4.33
CA LEU A 95 -2.86 15.68 -5.53
C LEU A 95 -1.45 15.85 -6.08
N GLY A 96 -0.45 16.02 -5.21
CA GLY A 96 0.96 16.10 -5.59
C GLY A 96 1.47 14.84 -6.30
N TYR A 97 0.89 13.69 -5.98
CA TYR A 97 1.24 12.42 -6.60
C TYR A 97 0.98 12.39 -8.11
N PHE A 98 -0.06 13.09 -8.59
CA PHE A 98 -0.36 13.19 -10.02
C PHE A 98 0.71 13.93 -10.82
N GLY A 99 1.48 14.80 -10.19
CA GLY A 99 2.58 15.54 -10.83
C GLY A 99 3.91 14.78 -10.88
N MET A 100 4.00 13.58 -10.30
CA MET A 100 5.26 12.84 -10.28
C MET A 100 5.60 12.24 -11.65
N PRO A 101 6.81 12.45 -12.18
CA PRO A 101 7.21 12.03 -13.52
C PRO A 101 7.03 10.53 -13.77
N HIS A 102 7.30 9.69 -12.78
CA HIS A 102 7.17 8.24 -12.92
C HIS A 102 5.70 7.80 -13.08
N ILE A 103 4.75 8.52 -12.48
CA ILE A 103 3.32 8.24 -12.63
C ILE A 103 2.83 8.73 -14.00
N LEU A 104 3.24 9.92 -14.41
CA LEU A 104 2.92 10.46 -15.73
C LEU A 104 3.43 9.54 -16.84
N ASN A 105 4.63 8.98 -16.71
CA ASN A 105 5.17 8.03 -17.68
C ASN A 105 4.29 6.78 -17.83
N HIS A 106 3.67 6.28 -16.75
CA HIS A 106 2.76 5.15 -16.83
C HIS A 106 1.47 5.47 -17.61
N PHE A 107 0.94 6.69 -17.47
CA PHE A 107 -0.21 7.15 -18.25
C PHE A 107 0.15 7.36 -19.72
N MET A 108 1.32 7.94 -19.98
CA MET A 108 1.79 8.21 -21.36
C MET A 108 2.15 6.92 -22.13
N ALA A 109 2.49 5.85 -21.43
CA ALA A 109 2.84 4.56 -22.05
C ALA A 109 1.62 3.69 -22.39
N ILE A 110 0.41 4.13 -22.07
CA ILE A 110 -0.82 3.41 -22.42
C ILE A 110 -1.12 3.64 -23.90
N GLU A 111 -1.27 2.54 -24.63
CA GLU A 111 -1.45 2.54 -26.07
C GLU A 111 -2.81 3.10 -26.53
N ASP A 112 -3.85 2.92 -25.70
CA ASP A 112 -5.23 3.24 -26.08
C ASP A 112 -6.00 3.82 -24.88
N GLU A 113 -6.85 4.82 -25.11
CA GLU A 113 -7.67 5.46 -24.09
C GLU A 113 -8.65 4.50 -23.40
N GLU A 114 -9.17 3.49 -24.12
CA GLU A 114 -10.04 2.49 -23.51
C GLU A 114 -9.32 1.61 -22.50
N LYS A 115 -8.03 1.32 -22.72
CA LYS A 115 -7.18 0.57 -21.79
C LYS A 115 -6.93 1.35 -20.51
N LEU A 116 -6.99 2.69 -20.57
CA LEU A 116 -6.89 3.55 -19.39
C LEU A 116 -8.01 3.31 -18.38
N LYS A 117 -9.25 3.10 -18.84
CA LYS A 117 -10.40 2.79 -17.98
C LYS A 117 -10.21 1.46 -17.26
N THR A 118 -9.70 0.47 -17.97
CA THR A 118 -9.39 -0.85 -17.41
C THR A 118 -8.25 -0.77 -16.39
N SER A 119 -7.17 -0.08 -16.73
CA SER A 119 -6.04 0.15 -15.84
C SER A 119 -6.47 0.82 -14.53
N ARG A 120 -7.29 1.87 -14.62
CA ARG A 120 -7.85 2.56 -13.45
C ARG A 120 -8.67 1.62 -12.56
N ARG A 121 -9.55 0.79 -13.15
CA ARG A 121 -10.37 -0.17 -12.39
C ARG A 121 -9.50 -1.20 -11.67
N VAL A 122 -8.58 -1.81 -12.40
CA VAL A 122 -7.66 -2.81 -11.83
C VAL A 122 -6.82 -2.18 -10.71
N GLY A 123 -6.23 -1.01 -10.94
CA GLY A 123 -5.44 -0.29 -9.94
C GLY A 123 -6.25 0.06 -8.69
N THR A 124 -7.48 0.57 -8.86
CA THR A 124 -8.34 0.91 -7.72
C THR A 124 -8.70 -0.33 -6.91
N ILE A 125 -9.11 -1.42 -7.57
CA ILE A 125 -9.44 -2.69 -6.88
C ILE A 125 -8.21 -3.21 -6.12
N TRP A 126 -7.05 -3.21 -6.78
CA TRP A 126 -5.81 -3.67 -6.16
C TRP A 126 -5.42 -2.83 -4.93
N VAL A 127 -5.52 -1.51 -5.01
CA VAL A 127 -5.25 -0.60 -3.88
C VAL A 127 -6.21 -0.86 -2.73
N VAL A 128 -7.52 -1.00 -3.01
CA VAL A 128 -8.51 -1.30 -1.97
C VAL A 128 -8.20 -2.63 -1.27
N ILE A 129 -7.87 -3.68 -2.02
CA ILE A 129 -7.50 -4.98 -1.46
C ILE A 129 -6.24 -4.85 -0.60
N SER A 130 -5.17 -4.26 -1.13
CA SER A 130 -3.88 -4.14 -0.43
C SER A 130 -3.98 -3.32 0.85
N LEU A 131 -4.68 -2.17 0.80
CA LEU A 131 -4.88 -1.32 1.98
C LEU A 131 -5.76 -2.00 3.03
N SER A 132 -6.80 -2.73 2.60
CA SER A 132 -7.65 -3.50 3.51
C SER A 132 -6.86 -4.60 4.22
N LEU A 133 -6.01 -5.33 3.50
CA LEU A 133 -5.14 -6.36 4.08
C LEU A 133 -4.18 -5.77 5.12
N ILE A 134 -3.57 -4.63 4.81
CA ILE A 134 -2.67 -3.92 5.73
C ILE A 134 -3.43 -3.47 6.97
N HIS A 135 -4.58 -2.82 6.79
CA HIS A 135 -5.38 -2.29 7.90
C HIS A 135 -5.88 -3.40 8.85
N ILE A 136 -6.34 -4.53 8.29
CA ILE A 136 -6.78 -5.68 9.10
C ILE A 136 -5.60 -6.36 9.82
N SER A 137 -4.40 -6.36 9.22
CA SER A 137 -3.22 -6.98 9.84
C SER A 137 -2.64 -6.16 11.00
N GLU A 138 -2.98 -4.88 11.11
CA GLU A 138 -2.43 -4.01 12.15
C GLU A 138 -2.85 -4.42 13.58
N PRO A 139 -4.14 -4.72 13.89
CA PRO A 139 -4.56 -5.20 15.21
C PRO A 139 -4.09 -6.62 15.54
N THR A 140 -3.66 -7.41 14.55
CA THR A 140 -3.18 -8.78 14.79
C THR A 140 -1.77 -8.84 15.37
N ARG A 141 -1.06 -7.72 15.39
CA ARG A 141 0.33 -7.61 15.88
C ARG A 141 0.47 -7.47 17.40
N ARG A 142 -0.65 -7.41 18.14
CA ARG A 142 -0.64 -7.18 19.60
C ARG A 142 -1.05 -8.45 20.38
#